data_e4350ea62f1ad4c7688574fc3f50bfb1
#
_entry.id   e4350ea62f1ad4c7688574fc3f50bfb1
#
_cell.length_a   1.000
_cell.length_b   1.000
_cell.length_c   1.000
_cell.angle_alpha   90.00
_cell.angle_beta   90.00
_cell.angle_gamma   90.00
#
_symmetry.space_group_name_H-M   'P 1'
#
loop_
_entity.id
_entity.type
_entity.pdbx_description
1 polymer ?
#
loop_
_entity_poly.entity_id
_entity_poly.type
_entity_poly.pdbx_seq_one_letter_code
_entity_poly.pdbx_strand_id
1 'polypeptide(L)'
;LPPYMREGDQGTWYKGTANAIYQNIGFLDLYDPDYVVILSGDHIYKMDYADMVDLHKKTGAACTISVLEVTMDEAKRFGIMNVDENDQIYEFEEKPPQPKSNLASMGIYVFSWQKLRRYLIDDEADPKSSNDFGKNIIPNMLAAGEKLMAYRFHGYWKDVGTINSLWDANMDMLAPHSGIDLYDTSWPIYARTPIKPPHVTGPNAVISHSLVTGGCQVDGSVANSVLFHSVTVEEGAKVEYSILMPGTVVKAGASISYAIVA
;
A
#
# COMPACT_ATOMS: atom_id res chain seq x y z
N LEU A 1 10.36 -9.35 -8.88
CA LEU A 1 11.60 -9.70 -9.57
C LEU A 1 12.61 -8.57 -9.38
N PRO A 2 13.92 -8.83 -9.22
CA PRO A 2 14.92 -7.78 -9.18
C PRO A 2 15.05 -7.11 -10.55
N PRO A 3 15.62 -5.88 -10.63
CA PRO A 3 15.91 -5.22 -11.89
C PRO A 3 16.77 -6.10 -12.80
N TYR A 4 16.50 -6.06 -14.09
CA TYR A 4 17.22 -6.90 -15.05
C TYR A 4 18.64 -6.38 -15.25
N MET A 5 19.63 -7.25 -15.04
CA MET A 5 21.01 -6.98 -15.46
C MET A 5 21.20 -7.52 -16.89
N ARG A 6 21.28 -6.65 -17.89
CA ARG A 6 21.71 -7.04 -19.24
C ARG A 6 23.23 -7.22 -19.23
N GLU A 7 23.70 -8.28 -19.89
CA GLU A 7 25.13 -8.52 -20.08
C GLU A 7 25.76 -7.31 -20.79
N GLY A 8 26.71 -6.62 -20.13
CA GLY A 8 27.38 -5.43 -20.65
C GLY A 8 26.87 -4.08 -20.13
N ASP A 9 25.72 -4.02 -19.48
CA ASP A 9 25.23 -2.81 -18.81
C ASP A 9 25.52 -2.88 -17.29
N GLN A 10 25.99 -1.77 -16.73
CA GLN A 10 25.94 -1.60 -15.28
C GLN A 10 24.47 -1.63 -14.90
N GLY A 11 24.03 -2.71 -14.23
CA GLY A 11 22.64 -2.95 -13.88
C GLY A 11 22.00 -1.70 -13.30
N THR A 12 21.08 -1.09 -14.06
CA THR A 12 20.36 0.09 -13.61
C THR A 12 19.16 -0.34 -12.78
N TRP A 13 19.04 0.27 -11.62
CA TRP A 13 17.84 0.12 -10.79
C TRP A 13 16.57 0.54 -11.57
N TYR A 14 15.39 0.17 -11.13
CA TYR A 14 14.14 0.66 -11.73
C TYR A 14 14.12 2.19 -11.74
N LYS A 15 13.85 2.79 -12.90
CA LYS A 15 13.83 4.25 -13.08
C LYS A 15 12.55 4.90 -12.55
N GLY A 16 11.47 4.10 -12.46
CA GLY A 16 10.16 4.54 -12.00
C GLY A 16 9.18 3.37 -11.94
N THR A 17 7.95 3.64 -11.54
CA THR A 17 6.92 2.62 -11.34
C THR A 17 6.54 1.89 -12.63
N ALA A 18 6.46 2.61 -13.77
CA ALA A 18 6.20 2.01 -15.07
C ALA A 18 7.39 1.19 -15.59
N ASN A 19 8.63 1.67 -15.36
CA ASN A 19 9.83 0.95 -15.75
C ASN A 19 9.96 -0.41 -15.02
N ALA A 20 9.47 -0.51 -13.79
CA ALA A 20 9.45 -1.78 -13.07
C ALA A 20 8.60 -2.85 -13.79
N ILE A 21 7.51 -2.47 -14.40
CA ILE A 21 6.68 -3.38 -15.21
C ILE A 21 7.32 -3.59 -16.60
N TYR A 22 7.82 -2.54 -17.22
CA TYR A 22 8.51 -2.63 -18.51
C TYR A 22 9.64 -3.65 -18.50
N GLN A 23 10.53 -3.61 -17.51
CA GLN A 23 11.64 -4.55 -17.41
C GLN A 23 11.18 -6.02 -17.23
N ASN A 24 9.93 -6.24 -16.83
CA ASN A 24 9.34 -7.56 -16.64
C ASN A 24 8.37 -7.98 -17.76
N ILE A 25 8.26 -7.24 -18.86
CA ILE A 25 7.39 -7.57 -20.01
C ILE A 25 7.65 -8.99 -20.50
N GLY A 26 8.91 -9.39 -20.68
CA GLY A 26 9.25 -10.73 -21.16
C GLY A 26 8.76 -11.84 -20.24
N PHE A 27 8.69 -11.60 -18.93
CA PHE A 27 8.12 -12.55 -17.98
C PHE A 27 6.58 -12.59 -18.08
N LEU A 28 5.94 -11.46 -18.21
CA LEU A 28 4.48 -11.36 -18.36
C LEU A 28 4.02 -11.99 -19.69
N ASP A 29 4.76 -11.76 -20.76
CA ASP A 29 4.46 -12.33 -22.09
C ASP A 29 4.49 -13.87 -22.09
N LEU A 30 5.23 -14.54 -21.17
CA LEU A 30 5.21 -16.00 -21.03
C LEU A 30 3.85 -16.55 -20.60
N TYR A 31 3.04 -15.74 -19.92
CA TYR A 31 1.70 -16.12 -19.45
C TYR A 31 0.59 -15.65 -20.39
N ASP A 32 0.91 -14.78 -21.35
CA ASP A 32 -0.04 -14.17 -22.31
C ASP A 32 -1.37 -13.74 -21.64
N PRO A 33 -1.32 -12.87 -20.60
CA PRO A 33 -2.52 -12.50 -19.87
C PRO A 33 -3.39 -11.54 -20.67
N ASP A 34 -4.71 -11.63 -20.55
CA ASP A 34 -5.63 -10.62 -21.08
C ASP A 34 -5.54 -9.32 -20.26
N TYR A 35 -5.41 -9.47 -18.94
CA TYR A 35 -5.42 -8.38 -17.97
C TYR A 35 -4.28 -8.52 -16.97
N VAL A 36 -3.79 -7.39 -16.49
CA VAL A 36 -2.82 -7.34 -15.39
C VAL A 36 -3.35 -6.45 -14.28
N VAL A 37 -3.16 -6.89 -13.04
CA VAL A 37 -3.45 -6.10 -11.83
C VAL A 37 -2.12 -5.59 -11.30
N ILE A 38 -2.00 -4.27 -11.15
CA ILE A 38 -0.81 -3.61 -10.61
C ILE A 38 -1.15 -3.04 -9.25
N LEU A 39 -0.35 -3.35 -8.26
CA LEU A 39 -0.56 -2.99 -6.87
C LEU A 39 0.65 -2.22 -6.33
N SER A 40 0.42 -1.23 -5.46
CA SER A 40 1.48 -0.64 -4.65
C SER A 40 1.88 -1.59 -3.52
N GLY A 41 3.18 -1.61 -3.19
CA GLY A 41 3.73 -2.50 -2.18
C GLY A 41 3.68 -1.97 -0.73
N ASP A 42 3.32 -0.71 -0.55
CA ASP A 42 3.36 0.03 0.71
C ASP A 42 1.99 0.58 1.14
N HIS A 43 0.91 -0.03 0.67
CA HIS A 43 -0.45 0.35 1.02
C HIS A 43 -1.11 -0.70 1.92
N ILE A 44 -1.87 -0.24 2.91
CA ILE A 44 -2.65 -1.08 3.83
C ILE A 44 -4.13 -0.95 3.46
N TYR A 45 -4.73 -2.05 3.02
CA TYR A 45 -6.15 -2.15 2.66
C TYR A 45 -6.55 -3.62 2.55
N LYS A 46 -7.86 -3.88 2.38
CA LYS A 46 -8.41 -5.20 2.11
C LYS A 46 -9.42 -5.06 0.99
N MET A 47 -9.17 -5.67 -0.17
CA MET A 47 -9.98 -5.52 -1.39
C MET A 47 -10.10 -6.85 -2.11
N ASP A 48 -11.30 -7.17 -2.60
CA ASP A 48 -11.49 -8.19 -3.62
C ASP A 48 -11.26 -7.57 -5.01
N TYR A 49 -10.18 -7.98 -5.65
CA TYR A 49 -9.83 -7.48 -6.98
C TYR A 49 -10.74 -8.01 -8.08
N ALA A 50 -11.51 -9.08 -7.83
CA ALA A 50 -12.43 -9.64 -8.81
C ALA A 50 -13.47 -8.61 -9.24
N ASP A 51 -14.05 -7.86 -8.30
CA ASP A 51 -15.03 -6.81 -8.59
C ASP A 51 -14.46 -5.74 -9.53
N MET A 52 -13.22 -5.35 -9.31
CA MET A 52 -12.53 -4.37 -10.14
C MET A 52 -12.22 -4.91 -11.55
N VAL A 53 -11.81 -6.17 -11.64
CA VAL A 53 -11.56 -6.86 -12.91
C VAL A 53 -12.87 -7.04 -13.68
N ASP A 54 -13.97 -7.37 -13.02
CA ASP A 54 -15.28 -7.50 -13.65
C ASP A 54 -15.81 -6.17 -14.19
N LEU A 55 -15.62 -5.07 -13.44
CA LEU A 55 -15.91 -3.72 -13.95
C LEU A 55 -15.08 -3.42 -15.20
N HIS A 56 -13.79 -3.73 -15.18
CA HIS A 56 -12.88 -3.54 -16.30
C HIS A 56 -13.36 -4.26 -17.56
N LYS A 57 -13.70 -5.56 -17.42
CA LYS A 57 -14.25 -6.38 -18.50
C LYS A 57 -15.58 -5.83 -19.02
N LYS A 58 -16.51 -5.55 -18.11
CA LYS A 58 -17.85 -5.05 -18.45
C LYS A 58 -17.82 -3.73 -19.22
N THR A 59 -16.90 -2.84 -18.87
CA THR A 59 -16.79 -1.53 -19.51
C THR A 59 -15.94 -1.52 -20.77
N GLY A 60 -15.13 -2.58 -20.98
CA GLY A 60 -14.16 -2.64 -22.07
C GLY A 60 -13.06 -1.57 -21.96
N ALA A 61 -12.73 -1.20 -20.70
CA ALA A 61 -11.72 -0.18 -20.44
C ALA A 61 -10.32 -0.61 -20.87
N ALA A 62 -9.47 0.36 -21.17
CA ALA A 62 -8.04 0.13 -21.34
C ALA A 62 -7.31 0.08 -20.00
N CYS A 63 -7.80 0.90 -19.05
CA CYS A 63 -7.35 0.94 -17.67
C CYS A 63 -8.55 1.17 -16.74
N THR A 64 -8.58 0.47 -15.61
CA THR A 64 -9.47 0.76 -14.47
C THR A 64 -8.60 1.12 -13.28
N ILE A 65 -8.90 2.22 -12.62
CA ILE A 65 -8.11 2.78 -11.51
C ILE A 65 -8.97 2.73 -10.25
N SER A 66 -8.47 2.09 -9.20
CA SER A 66 -9.14 2.16 -7.90
C SER A 66 -8.96 3.54 -7.30
N VAL A 67 -10.08 4.14 -6.88
CA VAL A 67 -10.13 5.48 -6.27
C VAL A 67 -10.92 5.45 -4.98
N LEU A 68 -10.58 6.38 -4.08
CA LEU A 68 -11.36 6.63 -2.87
C LEU A 68 -11.51 8.13 -2.65
N GLU A 69 -12.54 8.49 -1.90
CA GLU A 69 -12.73 9.88 -1.50
C GLU A 69 -11.84 10.22 -0.31
N VAL A 70 -11.07 11.30 -0.45
CA VAL A 70 -10.22 11.85 0.60
C VAL A 70 -10.66 13.29 0.93
N THR A 71 -10.10 13.88 1.97
CA THR A 71 -10.30 15.32 2.20
C THR A 71 -9.60 16.15 1.13
N MET A 72 -10.09 17.36 0.85
CA MET A 72 -9.47 18.24 -0.17
C MET A 72 -8.02 18.61 0.18
N ASP A 73 -7.66 18.60 1.46
CA ASP A 73 -6.27 18.82 1.87
C ASP A 73 -5.38 17.62 1.60
N GLU A 74 -5.87 16.42 1.81
CA GLU A 74 -5.18 15.18 1.46
C GLU A 74 -5.04 15.00 -0.05
N ALA A 75 -6.05 15.43 -0.83
CA ALA A 75 -6.06 15.34 -2.28
C ALA A 75 -4.81 15.97 -2.94
N LYS A 76 -4.20 16.96 -2.32
CA LYS A 76 -2.95 17.59 -2.79
C LYS A 76 -1.75 16.65 -2.81
N ARG A 77 -1.84 15.50 -2.15
CA ARG A 77 -0.73 14.53 -2.00
C ARG A 77 -0.82 13.37 -2.98
N PHE A 78 -1.98 13.18 -3.63
CA PHE A 78 -2.28 12.04 -4.47
C PHE A 78 -2.54 12.42 -5.92
N GLY A 79 -2.52 11.44 -6.79
CA GLY A 79 -3.08 11.57 -8.13
C GLY A 79 -4.61 11.67 -8.05
N ILE A 80 -5.20 12.70 -8.61
CA ILE A 80 -6.63 12.99 -8.53
C ILE A 80 -7.32 12.70 -9.85
N MET A 81 -8.43 11.98 -9.77
CA MET A 81 -9.27 11.64 -10.91
C MET A 81 -10.46 12.58 -11.00
N ASN A 82 -10.68 13.13 -12.20
CA ASN A 82 -11.91 13.81 -12.56
C ASN A 82 -12.72 12.88 -13.47
N VAL A 83 -13.95 12.56 -13.04
CA VAL A 83 -14.81 11.56 -13.69
C VAL A 83 -16.13 12.17 -14.14
N ASP A 84 -16.75 11.55 -15.14
CA ASP A 84 -18.12 11.86 -15.53
C ASP A 84 -19.17 11.11 -14.66
N GLU A 85 -20.44 11.22 -14.99
CA GLU A 85 -21.57 10.57 -14.30
C GLU A 85 -21.55 9.03 -14.37
N ASN A 86 -20.72 8.45 -15.25
CA ASN A 86 -20.55 7.01 -15.44
C ASN A 86 -19.23 6.49 -14.85
N ASP A 87 -18.53 7.29 -14.05
CA ASP A 87 -17.19 7.03 -13.52
C ASP A 87 -16.11 6.84 -14.62
N GLN A 88 -16.34 7.35 -15.83
CA GLN A 88 -15.30 7.42 -16.84
C GLN A 88 -14.37 8.58 -16.53
N ILE A 89 -13.06 8.29 -16.47
CA ILE A 89 -12.02 9.29 -16.17
C ILE A 89 -11.79 10.11 -17.45
N TYR A 90 -11.92 11.43 -17.33
CA TYR A 90 -11.62 12.36 -18.43
C TYR A 90 -10.39 13.23 -18.16
N GLU A 91 -9.94 13.31 -16.91
CA GLU A 91 -8.77 14.09 -16.51
C GLU A 91 -8.08 13.46 -15.31
N PHE A 92 -6.76 13.50 -15.32
CA PHE A 92 -5.90 13.06 -14.22
C PHE A 92 -4.96 14.22 -13.83
N GLU A 93 -4.86 14.48 -12.54
CA GLU A 93 -3.99 15.53 -12.00
C GLU A 93 -3.03 14.93 -10.97
N GLU A 94 -1.74 14.91 -11.25
CA GLU A 94 -0.73 14.39 -10.31
C GLU A 94 -0.38 15.44 -9.27
N LYS A 95 -0.78 15.19 -8.01
CA LYS A 95 -0.50 16.03 -6.83
C LYS A 95 -0.80 17.53 -7.07
N PRO A 96 -2.04 17.85 -7.47
CA PRO A 96 -2.39 19.22 -7.82
C PRO A 96 -2.39 20.11 -6.57
N PRO A 97 -1.85 21.34 -6.64
CA PRO A 97 -1.91 22.28 -5.52
C PRO A 97 -3.34 22.73 -5.20
N GLN A 98 -4.21 22.68 -6.18
CA GLN A 98 -5.64 23.02 -6.08
C GLN A 98 -6.46 21.92 -6.81
N PRO A 99 -6.76 20.81 -6.14
CA PRO A 99 -7.48 19.69 -6.76
C PRO A 99 -8.92 20.09 -7.12
N LYS A 100 -9.38 19.65 -8.29
CA LYS A 100 -10.77 19.87 -8.75
C LYS A 100 -11.73 18.84 -8.16
N SER A 101 -11.22 17.68 -7.76
CA SER A 101 -11.96 16.57 -7.18
C SER A 101 -11.24 16.04 -5.95
N ASN A 102 -11.94 15.25 -5.15
CA ASN A 102 -11.40 14.55 -4.00
C ASN A 102 -11.25 13.03 -4.24
N LEU A 103 -11.38 12.58 -5.49
CA LEU A 103 -11.18 11.17 -5.86
C LEU A 103 -9.69 10.89 -6.05
N ALA A 104 -9.07 10.36 -5.02
CA ALA A 104 -7.65 10.01 -5.03
C ALA A 104 -7.41 8.62 -5.61
N SER A 105 -6.39 8.49 -6.45
CA SER A 105 -5.87 7.21 -6.90
C SER A 105 -5.27 6.43 -5.73
N MET A 106 -5.65 5.17 -5.62
CA MET A 106 -5.03 4.26 -4.65
C MET A 106 -3.73 3.62 -5.18
N GLY A 107 -3.28 3.94 -6.40
CA GLY A 107 -2.15 3.24 -7.01
C GLY A 107 -2.43 1.77 -7.33
N ILE A 108 -3.69 1.43 -7.48
CA ILE A 108 -4.18 0.08 -7.82
C ILE A 108 -4.83 0.17 -9.19
N TYR A 109 -4.35 -0.63 -10.12
CA TYR A 109 -4.77 -0.56 -11.52
C TYR A 109 -5.11 -1.94 -12.08
N VAL A 110 -6.13 -2.00 -12.95
CA VAL A 110 -6.33 -3.11 -13.87
C VAL A 110 -6.11 -2.59 -15.28
N PHE A 111 -5.22 -3.22 -16.03
CA PHE A 111 -4.97 -2.86 -17.43
C PHE A 111 -5.28 -4.03 -18.36
N SER A 112 -5.78 -3.73 -19.55
CA SER A 112 -5.73 -4.63 -20.68
C SER A 112 -4.26 -4.78 -21.11
N TRP A 113 -3.68 -6.01 -21.01
CA TRP A 113 -2.23 -6.22 -21.12
C TRP A 113 -1.65 -5.70 -22.42
N GLN A 114 -2.26 -6.05 -23.55
CA GLN A 114 -1.73 -5.66 -24.88
C GLN A 114 -1.68 -4.14 -25.06
N LYS A 115 -2.61 -3.40 -24.44
CA LYS A 115 -2.59 -1.93 -24.45
C LYS A 115 -1.48 -1.39 -23.56
N LEU A 116 -1.42 -1.83 -22.30
CA LEU A 116 -0.38 -1.39 -21.38
C LEU A 116 1.02 -1.68 -21.95
N ARG A 117 1.23 -2.90 -22.46
CA ARG A 117 2.51 -3.31 -23.04
C ARG A 117 3.03 -2.33 -24.08
N ARG A 118 2.15 -1.86 -24.99
CA ARG A 118 2.50 -0.86 -26.00
C ARG A 118 2.93 0.45 -25.33
N TYR A 119 2.13 0.97 -24.41
CA TYR A 119 2.45 2.23 -23.72
C TYR A 119 3.76 2.15 -22.91
N LEU A 120 4.07 1.01 -22.29
CA LEU A 120 5.32 0.81 -21.58
C LEU A 120 6.54 0.84 -22.52
N ILE A 121 6.42 0.25 -23.72
CA ILE A 121 7.49 0.23 -24.73
C ILE A 121 7.71 1.65 -25.28
N ASP A 122 6.63 2.35 -25.61
CA ASP A 122 6.68 3.71 -26.13
C ASP A 122 7.25 4.69 -25.07
N ASP A 123 6.87 4.52 -23.81
CA ASP A 123 7.35 5.33 -22.68
C ASP A 123 8.85 5.14 -22.40
N GLU A 124 9.35 3.92 -22.43
CA GLU A 124 10.79 3.66 -22.26
C GLU A 124 11.62 4.21 -23.42
N ALA A 125 11.05 4.30 -24.61
CA ALA A 125 11.70 4.90 -25.79
C ALA A 125 11.76 6.44 -25.72
N ASP A 126 10.94 7.09 -24.90
CA ASP A 126 10.94 8.54 -24.71
C ASP A 126 11.99 8.97 -23.67
N PRO A 127 13.09 9.63 -24.09
CA PRO A 127 14.14 10.08 -23.18
C PRO A 127 13.69 11.16 -22.17
N LYS A 128 12.49 11.75 -22.36
CA LYS A 128 11.91 12.75 -21.47
C LYS A 128 10.98 12.13 -20.42
N SER A 129 10.63 10.86 -20.57
CA SER A 129 9.76 10.18 -19.63
C SER A 129 10.45 10.01 -18.27
N SER A 130 9.67 10.14 -17.21
CA SER A 130 10.06 9.75 -15.85
C SER A 130 9.74 8.28 -15.54
N ASN A 131 9.23 7.54 -16.51
CA ASN A 131 8.82 6.13 -16.41
C ASN A 131 7.84 5.85 -15.26
N ASP A 132 6.86 6.72 -15.11
CA ASP A 132 5.90 6.72 -14.00
C ASP A 132 4.46 6.56 -14.51
N PHE A 133 3.64 5.76 -13.80
CA PHE A 133 2.25 5.55 -14.20
C PHE A 133 1.44 6.84 -14.17
N GLY A 134 1.55 7.63 -13.10
CA GLY A 134 0.77 8.85 -12.92
C GLY A 134 1.23 10.00 -13.81
N LYS A 135 2.55 10.12 -14.04
CA LYS A 135 3.10 11.23 -14.83
C LYS A 135 3.13 10.97 -16.32
N ASN A 136 3.21 9.71 -16.75
CA ASN A 136 3.43 9.37 -18.15
C ASN A 136 2.34 8.44 -18.68
N ILE A 137 2.20 7.22 -18.16
CA ILE A 137 1.34 6.19 -18.78
C ILE A 137 -0.13 6.63 -18.81
N ILE A 138 -0.70 6.99 -17.65
CA ILE A 138 -2.12 7.38 -17.54
C ILE A 138 -2.44 8.63 -18.37
N PRO A 139 -1.66 9.73 -18.27
CA PRO A 139 -1.86 10.90 -19.13
C PRO A 139 -1.75 10.59 -20.62
N ASN A 140 -0.79 9.77 -21.04
CA ASN A 140 -0.62 9.40 -22.44
C ASN A 140 -1.81 8.57 -22.94
N MET A 141 -2.34 7.65 -22.14
CA MET A 141 -3.54 6.89 -22.48
C MET A 141 -4.77 7.78 -22.62
N LEU A 142 -4.97 8.75 -21.71
CA LEU A 142 -6.04 9.74 -21.78
C LEU A 142 -5.92 10.61 -23.05
N ALA A 143 -4.72 11.11 -23.33
CA ALA A 143 -4.46 11.93 -24.52
C ALA A 143 -4.69 11.17 -25.82
N ALA A 144 -4.47 9.85 -25.82
CA ALA A 144 -4.76 8.98 -26.98
C ALA A 144 -6.24 8.59 -27.10
N GLY A 145 -7.10 9.06 -26.18
CA GLY A 145 -8.54 8.74 -26.20
C GLY A 145 -8.88 7.32 -25.72
N GLU A 146 -7.98 6.68 -25.00
CA GLU A 146 -8.28 5.39 -24.41
C GLU A 146 -9.35 5.54 -23.32
N LYS A 147 -10.21 4.52 -23.18
CA LYS A 147 -11.24 4.50 -22.14
C LYS A 147 -10.64 4.13 -20.79
N LEU A 148 -10.67 5.03 -19.83
CA LEU A 148 -10.26 4.82 -18.46
C LEU A 148 -11.46 4.91 -17.52
N MET A 149 -11.56 4.00 -16.54
CA MET A 149 -12.68 3.93 -15.59
C MET A 149 -12.17 4.06 -14.16
N ALA A 150 -12.93 4.74 -13.32
CA ALA A 150 -12.73 4.74 -11.89
C ALA A 150 -13.51 3.59 -11.23
N TYR A 151 -12.85 2.84 -10.36
CA TYR A 151 -13.48 1.89 -9.45
C TYR A 151 -13.52 2.50 -8.06
N ARG A 152 -14.72 2.84 -7.56
CA ARG A 152 -14.87 3.46 -6.23
C ARG A 152 -14.70 2.39 -5.15
N PHE A 153 -13.59 2.46 -4.44
CA PHE A 153 -13.32 1.62 -3.30
C PHE A 153 -13.98 2.17 -2.04
N HIS A 154 -14.58 1.28 -1.27
CA HIS A 154 -15.16 1.59 0.03
C HIS A 154 -14.51 0.71 1.10
N GLY A 155 -13.72 1.30 1.97
CA GLY A 155 -13.03 0.58 3.03
C GLY A 155 -11.83 1.36 3.57
N TYR A 156 -11.13 0.74 4.50
CA TYR A 156 -9.90 1.31 5.02
C TYR A 156 -8.80 1.26 3.94
N TRP A 157 -8.13 2.38 3.74
CA TRP A 157 -6.93 2.47 2.95
C TRP A 157 -5.96 3.48 3.56
N LYS A 158 -4.68 3.14 3.60
CA LYS A 158 -3.62 4.03 4.03
C LYS A 158 -2.33 3.74 3.26
N ASP A 159 -1.75 4.80 2.71
CA ASP A 159 -0.38 4.82 2.18
C ASP A 159 0.59 5.00 3.36
N VAL A 160 1.52 4.06 3.55
CA VAL A 160 2.51 4.06 4.63
C VAL A 160 3.92 4.45 4.15
N GLY A 161 4.02 5.22 3.10
CA GLY A 161 5.26 5.73 2.53
C GLY A 161 6.05 6.72 3.41
N THR A 162 5.55 7.07 4.60
CA THR A 162 6.25 7.89 5.59
C THR A 162 6.24 7.23 6.97
N ILE A 163 7.24 7.58 7.81
CA ILE A 163 7.30 7.08 9.21
C ILE A 163 6.03 7.45 9.99
N ASN A 164 5.52 8.66 9.79
CA ASN A 164 4.30 9.11 10.46
C ASN A 164 3.08 8.29 10.02
N SER A 165 2.89 8.08 8.71
CA SER A 165 1.77 7.28 8.22
C SER A 165 1.87 5.80 8.64
N LEU A 166 3.09 5.26 8.75
CA LEU A 166 3.31 3.92 9.31
C LEU A 166 2.91 3.85 10.79
N TRP A 167 3.28 4.86 11.58
CA TRP A 167 2.86 4.96 12.97
C TRP A 167 1.34 5.08 13.09
N ASP A 168 0.73 6.01 12.35
CA ASP A 168 -0.71 6.22 12.33
C ASP A 168 -1.48 4.94 11.96
N ALA A 169 -1.02 4.23 10.91
CA ALA A 169 -1.67 2.99 10.47
C ALA A 169 -1.66 1.90 11.54
N ASN A 170 -0.59 1.79 12.32
CA ASN A 170 -0.53 0.85 13.44
C ASN A 170 -1.44 1.28 14.59
N MET A 171 -1.52 2.59 14.88
CA MET A 171 -2.44 3.11 15.91
C MET A 171 -3.90 2.95 15.50
N ASP A 172 -4.23 3.11 14.21
CA ASP A 172 -5.58 2.86 13.68
C ASP A 172 -6.04 1.42 13.99
N MET A 173 -5.14 0.44 13.96
CA MET A 173 -5.48 -0.97 14.27
C MET A 173 -5.87 -1.19 15.74
N LEU A 174 -5.58 -0.25 16.62
CA LEU A 174 -6.03 -0.29 18.02
C LEU A 174 -7.48 0.23 18.18
N ALA A 175 -7.97 0.98 17.21
CA ALA A 175 -9.31 1.55 17.27
C ALA A 175 -10.39 0.47 17.09
N PRO A 176 -11.51 0.51 17.85
CA PRO A 176 -12.56 -0.50 17.79
C PRO A 176 -13.22 -0.69 16.41
N HIS A 177 -13.08 0.29 15.53
CA HIS A 177 -13.68 0.29 14.18
C HIS A 177 -12.71 0.88 13.16
N SER A 178 -11.51 0.31 13.09
CA SER A 178 -10.45 0.76 12.17
C SER A 178 -10.80 0.60 10.67
N GLY A 179 -11.87 -0.13 10.35
CA GLY A 179 -12.24 -0.45 8.97
C GLY A 179 -11.53 -1.69 8.41
N ILE A 180 -10.55 -2.25 9.12
CA ILE A 180 -9.97 -3.58 8.87
C ILE A 180 -10.16 -4.45 10.11
N ASP A 181 -10.84 -5.58 9.93
CA ASP A 181 -10.92 -6.61 10.96
C ASP A 181 -9.76 -7.60 10.81
N LEU A 182 -8.80 -7.54 11.74
CA LEU A 182 -7.66 -8.46 11.78
C LEU A 182 -8.07 -9.88 12.21
N TYR A 183 -9.27 -10.06 12.79
CA TYR A 183 -9.78 -11.33 13.32
C TYR A 183 -10.80 -11.97 12.39
N ASP A 184 -11.07 -11.40 11.22
CA ASP A 184 -11.96 -11.97 10.22
C ASP A 184 -11.39 -13.30 9.66
N THR A 185 -11.94 -14.40 10.15
CA THR A 185 -11.54 -15.76 9.73
C THR A 185 -12.12 -16.16 8.38
N SER A 186 -13.13 -15.46 7.88
CA SER A 186 -13.72 -15.73 6.56
C SER A 186 -12.83 -15.20 5.42
N TRP A 187 -12.03 -14.19 5.71
CA TRP A 187 -11.08 -13.59 4.78
C TRP A 187 -9.76 -13.23 5.48
N PRO A 188 -8.95 -14.23 5.86
CA PRO A 188 -7.73 -14.03 6.63
C PRO A 188 -6.65 -13.33 5.82
N ILE A 189 -5.84 -12.52 6.52
CA ILE A 189 -4.63 -11.92 5.95
C ILE A 189 -3.48 -12.89 6.12
N TYR A 190 -2.90 -13.35 5.00
CA TYR A 190 -1.77 -14.27 5.00
C TYR A 190 -0.44 -13.51 5.01
N ALA A 191 0.44 -13.89 5.93
CA ALA A 191 1.79 -13.35 6.03
C ALA A 191 2.78 -14.45 6.39
N ARG A 192 4.07 -14.22 6.13
CA ARG A 192 5.16 -15.06 6.66
C ARG A 192 5.39 -14.71 8.13
N THR A 193 4.45 -15.08 8.98
CA THR A 193 4.60 -14.88 10.42
C THR A 193 5.31 -16.11 11.01
N PRO A 194 6.44 -15.96 11.71
CA PRO A 194 7.09 -17.08 12.36
C PRO A 194 6.18 -17.61 13.48
N ILE A 195 6.07 -18.94 13.57
CA ILE A 195 5.34 -19.59 14.67
C ILE A 195 6.13 -19.30 15.97
N LYS A 196 5.46 -18.66 16.92
CA LYS A 196 6.01 -18.33 18.23
C LYS A 196 5.08 -18.88 19.33
N PRO A 197 5.60 -19.16 20.53
CA PRO A 197 4.73 -19.50 21.65
C PRO A 197 3.78 -18.34 21.98
N PRO A 198 2.73 -18.56 22.75
CA PRO A 198 1.92 -17.47 23.29
C PRO A 198 2.78 -16.43 24.02
N HIS A 199 2.33 -15.18 24.04
CA HIS A 199 2.97 -14.18 24.90
C HIS A 199 2.77 -14.52 26.38
N VAL A 200 3.68 -14.09 27.23
CA VAL A 200 3.60 -14.25 28.67
C VAL A 200 3.70 -12.90 29.36
N THR A 201 2.95 -12.75 30.43
CA THR A 201 2.96 -11.53 31.27
C THR A 201 3.44 -11.88 32.66
N GLY A 202 4.35 -11.07 33.21
CA GLY A 202 4.79 -11.17 34.59
C GLY A 202 3.72 -10.71 35.61
N PRO A 203 3.92 -10.96 36.91
CA PRO A 203 2.92 -10.67 37.94
C PRO A 203 2.60 -9.18 38.10
N ASN A 204 3.51 -8.29 37.73
CA ASN A 204 3.36 -6.83 37.82
C ASN A 204 3.08 -6.16 36.50
N ALA A 205 2.90 -6.94 35.41
CA ALA A 205 2.66 -6.41 34.09
C ALA A 205 1.30 -5.70 33.99
N VAL A 206 1.27 -4.56 33.32
CA VAL A 206 0.04 -3.83 33.00
C VAL A 206 -0.05 -3.63 31.50
N ILE A 207 -1.05 -4.22 30.84
CA ILE A 207 -1.28 -4.06 29.42
C ILE A 207 -2.68 -3.48 29.23
N SER A 208 -2.76 -2.38 28.48
CA SER A 208 -4.03 -1.75 28.14
C SER A 208 -4.04 -1.27 26.69
N HIS A 209 -5.18 -1.47 26.00
CA HIS A 209 -5.44 -0.97 24.64
C HIS A 209 -4.24 -1.18 23.67
N SER A 210 -3.75 -2.42 23.57
CA SER A 210 -2.52 -2.75 22.85
C SER A 210 -2.64 -4.06 22.09
N LEU A 211 -1.96 -4.18 20.96
CA LEU A 211 -1.79 -5.44 20.26
C LEU A 211 -0.47 -6.08 20.66
N VAL A 212 -0.53 -7.32 21.17
CA VAL A 212 0.64 -8.07 21.60
C VAL A 212 0.67 -9.41 20.88
N THR A 213 1.69 -9.62 20.07
CA THR A 213 1.79 -10.84 19.26
C THR A 213 2.56 -11.97 19.98
N GLY A 214 2.63 -13.15 19.37
CA GLY A 214 3.25 -14.34 19.97
C GLY A 214 4.74 -14.15 20.31
N GLY A 215 5.18 -14.85 21.36
CA GLY A 215 6.56 -14.86 21.83
C GLY A 215 6.98 -13.63 22.63
N CYS A 216 6.08 -12.68 22.90
CA CYS A 216 6.40 -11.52 23.72
C CYS A 216 6.49 -11.90 25.21
N GLN A 217 7.37 -11.22 25.95
CA GLN A 217 7.51 -11.29 27.41
C GLN A 217 7.32 -9.89 27.97
N VAL A 218 6.28 -9.68 28.77
CA VAL A 218 5.93 -8.37 29.34
C VAL A 218 5.89 -8.44 30.84
N ASP A 219 6.84 -7.77 31.50
CA ASP A 219 6.93 -7.60 32.95
C ASP A 219 6.71 -6.13 33.37
N GLY A 220 6.70 -5.22 32.41
CA GLY A 220 6.47 -3.79 32.59
C GLY A 220 5.06 -3.33 32.23
N SER A 221 4.93 -2.04 31.88
CA SER A 221 3.68 -1.40 31.48
C SER A 221 3.64 -1.10 30.00
N VAL A 222 2.55 -1.47 29.31
CA VAL A 222 2.32 -1.25 27.89
C VAL A 222 0.93 -0.66 27.69
N ALA A 223 0.85 0.51 27.06
CA ALA A 223 -0.42 1.17 26.78
C ALA A 223 -0.45 1.73 25.36
N ASN A 224 -1.61 1.63 24.68
CA ASN A 224 -1.83 2.17 23.32
C ASN A 224 -0.69 1.84 22.34
N SER A 225 -0.21 0.61 22.35
CA SER A 225 1.02 0.23 21.64
C SER A 225 0.86 -1.07 20.86
N VAL A 226 1.73 -1.26 19.86
CA VAL A 226 1.78 -2.49 19.05
C VAL A 226 3.13 -3.18 19.29
N LEU A 227 3.09 -4.41 19.80
CA LEU A 227 4.26 -5.25 20.03
C LEU A 227 4.28 -6.39 19.00
N PHE A 228 5.27 -6.34 18.11
CA PHE A 228 5.54 -7.43 17.18
C PHE A 228 6.12 -8.64 17.92
N HIS A 229 6.32 -9.74 17.22
CA HIS A 229 6.72 -11.00 17.85
C HIS A 229 8.07 -10.93 18.58
N SER A 230 8.16 -11.67 19.69
CA SER A 230 9.40 -11.82 20.46
C SER A 230 9.92 -10.52 21.11
N VAL A 231 9.05 -9.56 21.33
CA VAL A 231 9.38 -8.33 22.08
C VAL A 231 9.46 -8.66 23.57
N THR A 232 10.46 -8.08 24.26
CA THR A 232 10.62 -8.15 25.72
C THR A 232 10.48 -6.76 26.32
N VAL A 233 9.61 -6.63 27.34
CA VAL A 233 9.47 -5.42 28.15
C VAL A 233 9.77 -5.80 29.61
N GLU A 234 10.97 -5.40 30.06
CA GLU A 234 11.46 -5.79 31.40
C GLU A 234 10.73 -5.04 32.54
N GLU A 235 10.89 -5.50 33.78
CA GLU A 235 10.22 -4.96 34.96
C GLU A 235 10.48 -3.44 35.12
N GLY A 236 9.40 -2.69 35.41
CA GLY A 236 9.45 -1.24 35.60
C GLY A 236 9.60 -0.42 34.30
N ALA A 237 9.76 -1.09 33.16
CA ALA A 237 9.75 -0.41 31.86
C ALA A 237 8.34 0.10 31.47
N LYS A 238 8.27 1.20 30.73
CA LYS A 238 7.01 1.81 30.26
C LYS A 238 7.05 2.00 28.75
N VAL A 239 5.97 1.58 28.08
CA VAL A 239 5.79 1.72 26.63
C VAL A 239 4.42 2.33 26.36
N GLU A 240 4.39 3.47 25.71
CA GLU A 240 3.15 4.17 25.40
C GLU A 240 3.15 4.68 23.95
N TYR A 241 2.02 4.56 23.26
CA TYR A 241 1.83 5.04 21.89
C TYR A 241 2.99 4.67 20.95
N SER A 242 3.49 3.45 21.07
CA SER A 242 4.72 3.04 20.42
C SER A 242 4.56 1.72 19.66
N ILE A 243 5.41 1.54 18.67
CA ILE A 243 5.49 0.32 17.86
C ILE A 243 6.85 -0.31 18.14
N LEU A 244 6.85 -1.52 18.67
CA LEU A 244 8.07 -2.28 18.91
C LEU A 244 8.19 -3.40 17.86
N MET A 245 9.21 -3.29 17.03
CA MET A 245 9.48 -4.24 15.95
C MET A 245 9.99 -5.59 16.50
N PRO A 246 10.03 -6.66 15.68
CA PRO A 246 10.37 -8.00 16.14
C PRO A 246 11.69 -8.07 16.93
N GLY A 247 11.67 -8.70 18.11
CA GLY A 247 12.86 -8.92 18.92
C GLY A 247 13.35 -7.72 19.72
N THR A 248 12.63 -6.59 19.70
CA THR A 248 12.98 -5.41 20.51
C THR A 248 12.99 -5.75 22.00
N VAL A 249 13.99 -5.25 22.73
CA VAL A 249 14.12 -5.39 24.17
C VAL A 249 14.12 -4.02 24.85
N VAL A 250 13.07 -3.76 25.64
CA VAL A 250 12.95 -2.56 26.47
C VAL A 250 13.46 -2.92 27.87
N LYS A 251 14.62 -2.35 28.23
CA LYS A 251 15.30 -2.65 29.49
C LYS A 251 14.57 -2.11 30.70
N ALA A 252 14.81 -2.73 31.84
CA ALA A 252 14.22 -2.37 33.15
C ALA A 252 14.33 -0.86 33.42
N GLY A 253 13.19 -0.25 33.79
CA GLY A 253 13.08 1.17 34.10
C GLY A 253 13.14 2.13 32.87
N ALA A 254 13.32 1.63 31.65
CA ALA A 254 13.29 2.45 30.46
C ALA A 254 11.87 2.95 30.14
N SER A 255 11.75 4.13 29.53
CA SER A 255 10.47 4.68 29.08
C SER A 255 10.52 5.01 27.59
N ILE A 256 9.55 4.52 26.83
CA ILE A 256 9.39 4.73 25.39
C ILE A 256 8.02 5.31 25.14
N SER A 257 7.94 6.40 24.39
CA SER A 257 6.69 7.07 24.06
C SER A 257 6.73 7.66 22.66
N TYR A 258 5.65 7.50 21.88
CA TYR A 258 5.50 8.00 20.51
C TYR A 258 6.67 7.61 19.60
N ALA A 259 7.07 6.35 19.62
CA ALA A 259 8.26 5.88 18.89
C ALA A 259 7.97 4.61 18.10
N ILE A 260 8.76 4.42 17.03
CA ILE A 260 8.92 3.14 16.35
C ILE A 260 10.34 2.67 16.68
N VAL A 261 10.47 1.48 17.27
CA VAL A 261 11.75 0.90 17.68
C VAL A 261 11.96 -0.39 16.90
N ALA A 262 13.09 -0.46 16.16
CA ALA A 262 13.49 -1.61 15.31
C ALA A 262 14.80 -2.22 15.80
#